data_232e12d15f7ebb8434ffd42083bd22c3
#
_entry.id   232e12d15f7ebb8434ffd42083bd22c3
#
_cell.length_a   1.000
_cell.length_b   1.000
_cell.length_c   1.000
_cell.angle_alpha   90.00
_cell.angle_beta   90.00
_cell.angle_gamma   90.00
#
_symmetry.space_group_name_H-M   'P 1'
#
loop_
_entity.id
_entity.type
_entity.pdbx_description
1 polymer ?
#
loop_
_entity_poly.entity_id
_entity_poly.type
_entity_poly.pdbx_seq_one_letter_code
_entity_poly.pdbx_strand_id
1 'polypeptide(L)'
;RDAMALGDQAPQLDRAIRPANAWIRDTTQSGENCLTLNVYTPAVNDGGRRPVMVWLHGGGYTAGSGGANGLDGSNLARRGDVIVVTLNHRLNAFGYCYLAGAGGEKFADSGNAGMLDIVMAMEWVRDNIGEFGGDNGNVTIFGQSGGGSKVVVMMTMPAAKGLFHKAIM
;
A
#
# COMPACT_ATOMS: atom_id res chain seq x y z
N ARG A 1 -17.38 -6.56 1.88
CA ARG A 1 -16.89 -6.33 3.26
C ARG A 1 -17.39 -4.99 3.75
N ASP A 2 -17.74 -4.91 5.01
CA ASP A 2 -18.00 -3.63 5.66
C ASP A 2 -16.66 -2.90 5.83
N ALA A 3 -16.56 -1.68 5.30
CA ALA A 3 -15.35 -0.85 5.37
C ALA A 3 -15.37 0.06 6.62
N MET A 4 -15.71 -0.51 7.78
CA MET A 4 -15.92 0.22 9.04
C MET A 4 -14.71 0.19 9.97
N ALA A 5 -13.71 -0.63 9.66
CA ALA A 5 -12.47 -0.76 10.44
C ALA A 5 -11.30 -1.10 9.53
N LEU A 6 -10.10 -0.83 10.02
CA LEU A 6 -8.86 -1.24 9.36
C LEU A 6 -8.80 -2.77 9.28
N GLY A 7 -8.28 -3.29 8.17
CA GLY A 7 -8.03 -4.72 8.01
C GLY A 7 -6.78 -5.19 8.77
N ASP A 8 -6.57 -6.51 8.78
CA ASP A 8 -5.40 -7.11 9.40
C ASP A 8 -4.10 -6.63 8.77
N GLN A 9 -3.06 -6.47 9.58
CA GLN A 9 -1.70 -6.30 9.06
C GLN A 9 -1.11 -7.63 8.58
N ALA A 10 -0.17 -7.56 7.65
CA ALA A 10 0.53 -8.75 7.16
C ALA A 10 1.29 -9.45 8.29
N PRO A 11 1.41 -10.79 8.27
CA PRO A 11 2.18 -11.54 9.26
C PRO A 11 3.61 -11.02 9.35
N GLN A 12 4.00 -10.58 10.55
CA GLN A 12 5.30 -10.02 10.87
C GLN A 12 5.65 -10.25 12.33
N LEU A 13 6.93 -10.19 12.65
CA LEU A 13 7.38 -10.29 14.03
C LEU A 13 7.08 -8.98 14.77
N ASP A 14 6.57 -9.12 16.00
CA ASP A 14 6.46 -7.99 16.91
C ASP A 14 7.83 -7.37 17.14
N ARG A 15 7.95 -6.11 16.76
CA ARG A 15 9.17 -5.34 17.02
C ARG A 15 8.93 -4.39 18.17
N ALA A 16 9.86 -4.37 19.12
CA ALA A 16 9.89 -3.31 20.13
C ALA A 16 10.06 -1.96 19.42
N ILE A 17 8.98 -1.21 19.29
CA ILE A 17 8.98 0.10 18.64
C ILE A 17 9.43 1.14 19.67
N ARG A 18 10.54 1.82 19.39
CA ARG A 18 10.99 2.95 20.21
C ARG A 18 9.92 4.03 20.28
N PRO A 19 9.75 4.77 21.39
CA PRO A 19 8.76 5.84 21.51
C PRO A 19 8.80 6.85 20.36
N ALA A 20 10.00 7.20 19.90
CA ALA A 20 10.18 8.11 18.75
C ALA A 20 9.57 7.57 17.42
N ASN A 21 9.34 6.29 17.33
CA ASN A 21 8.78 5.63 16.15
C ASN A 21 7.34 5.12 16.39
N ALA A 22 6.67 5.58 17.44
CA ALA A 22 5.30 5.13 17.77
C ALA A 22 4.29 5.36 16.64
N TRP A 23 4.57 6.29 15.75
CA TRP A 23 3.74 6.59 14.58
C TRP A 23 3.65 5.45 13.56
N ILE A 24 4.65 4.53 13.54
CA ILE A 24 4.61 3.35 12.65
C ILE A 24 3.94 2.14 13.31
N ARG A 25 3.44 2.28 14.54
CA ARG A 25 2.78 1.18 15.24
C ARG A 25 1.39 0.95 14.66
N ASP A 26 1.13 -0.28 14.29
CA ASP A 26 -0.20 -0.79 13.99
C ASP A 26 -0.69 -1.63 15.18
N THR A 27 -1.95 -1.48 15.52
CA THR A 27 -2.61 -2.22 16.60
C THR A 27 -3.65 -3.22 16.08
N THR A 28 -3.79 -3.35 14.76
CA THR A 28 -4.66 -4.36 14.15
C THR A 28 -4.07 -5.76 14.37
N GLN A 29 -4.91 -6.77 14.21
CA GLN A 29 -4.44 -8.14 14.27
C GLN A 29 -3.50 -8.45 13.10
N SER A 30 -2.60 -9.42 13.30
CA SER A 30 -1.76 -9.95 12.24
C SER A 30 -2.43 -11.20 11.65
N GLY A 31 -2.57 -11.25 10.33
CA GLY A 31 -3.24 -12.35 9.67
C GLY A 31 -2.93 -12.42 8.17
N GLU A 32 -3.17 -13.59 7.57
CA GLU A 32 -2.94 -13.79 6.14
C GLU A 32 -3.99 -13.07 5.26
N ASN A 33 -5.15 -12.73 5.83
CA ASN A 33 -6.18 -11.95 5.13
C ASN A 33 -5.87 -10.44 5.14
N CYS A 34 -4.62 -10.09 4.89
CA CYS A 34 -4.06 -8.76 5.06
C CYS A 34 -4.09 -7.88 3.79
N LEU A 35 -4.46 -8.42 2.63
CA LEU A 35 -4.48 -7.66 1.39
C LEU A 35 -5.67 -6.68 1.38
N THR A 36 -5.47 -5.58 2.06
CA THR A 36 -6.44 -4.49 2.25
C THR A 36 -5.80 -3.15 1.93
N LEU A 37 -6.65 -2.18 1.60
CA LEU A 37 -6.26 -0.79 1.45
C LEU A 37 -7.27 0.12 2.16
N ASN A 38 -6.84 1.31 2.52
CA ASN A 38 -7.67 2.34 3.14
C ASN A 38 -7.72 3.55 2.20
N VAL A 39 -8.89 4.14 2.02
CA VAL A 39 -9.09 5.34 1.21
C VAL A 39 -9.55 6.47 2.12
N TYR A 40 -8.81 7.56 2.09
CA TYR A 40 -9.16 8.80 2.79
C TYR A 40 -9.54 9.84 1.73
N THR A 41 -10.77 10.31 1.79
CA THR A 41 -11.31 11.29 0.85
C THR A 41 -11.98 12.44 1.58
N PRO A 42 -11.87 13.69 1.08
CA PRO A 42 -12.63 14.82 1.61
C PRO A 42 -14.14 14.67 1.45
N ALA A 43 -14.58 14.07 0.33
CA ALA A 43 -15.99 13.83 0.02
C ALA A 43 -16.14 12.70 -1.00
N VAL A 44 -17.29 12.04 -0.96
CA VAL A 44 -17.72 11.04 -1.94
C VAL A 44 -18.88 11.60 -2.77
N ASN A 45 -19.02 11.16 -4.01
CA ASN A 45 -20.14 11.52 -4.91
C ASN A 45 -20.31 13.03 -5.15
N ASP A 46 -19.23 13.81 -5.04
CA ASP A 46 -19.25 15.27 -5.26
C ASP A 46 -18.80 15.67 -6.68
N GLY A 47 -18.53 14.70 -7.57
CA GLY A 47 -18.01 14.92 -8.91
C GLY A 47 -16.54 15.37 -8.94
N GLY A 48 -15.85 15.32 -7.82
CA GLY A 48 -14.42 15.65 -7.70
C GLY A 48 -13.54 14.78 -8.61
N ARG A 49 -12.43 15.37 -9.06
CA ARG A 49 -11.34 14.68 -9.78
C ARG A 49 -10.04 15.00 -9.07
N ARG A 50 -9.96 14.55 -7.81
CA ARG A 50 -8.84 14.87 -6.94
C ARG A 50 -7.59 14.09 -7.31
N PRO A 51 -6.40 14.68 -7.19
CA PRO A 51 -5.15 13.93 -7.26
C PRO A 51 -5.17 12.78 -6.24
N VAL A 52 -4.62 11.63 -6.62
CA VAL A 52 -4.55 10.45 -5.78
C VAL A 52 -3.11 10.26 -5.30
N MET A 53 -2.91 10.07 -4.01
CA MET A 53 -1.62 9.83 -3.37
C MET A 53 -1.63 8.46 -2.72
N VAL A 54 -0.81 7.53 -3.22
CA VAL A 54 -0.73 6.15 -2.71
C VAL A 54 0.54 5.97 -1.89
N TRP A 55 0.36 5.72 -0.60
CA TRP A 55 1.46 5.51 0.33
C TRP A 55 1.92 4.05 0.35
N LEU A 56 3.22 3.85 0.16
CA LEU A 56 3.91 2.58 0.34
C LEU A 56 4.69 2.64 1.67
N HIS A 57 4.25 1.83 2.64
CA HIS A 57 4.82 1.88 4.00
C HIS A 57 6.27 1.41 4.07
N GLY A 58 7.01 1.90 5.07
CA GLY A 58 8.37 1.51 5.39
C GLY A 58 8.45 0.16 6.09
N GLY A 59 9.58 -0.09 6.75
CA GLY A 59 9.87 -1.36 7.44
C GLY A 59 10.59 -2.39 6.57
N GLY A 60 11.25 -1.95 5.51
CA GLY A 60 11.87 -2.83 4.52
C GLY A 60 10.81 -3.66 3.80
N TYR A 61 11.07 -4.95 3.73
CA TYR A 61 10.15 -5.96 3.20
C TYR A 61 9.71 -6.94 4.30
N THR A 62 9.93 -6.59 5.57
CA THR A 62 9.76 -7.51 6.72
C THR A 62 8.76 -7.03 7.76
N ALA A 63 8.39 -5.75 7.74
CA ALA A 63 7.48 -5.16 8.71
C ALA A 63 6.77 -3.94 8.12
N GLY A 64 5.79 -3.42 8.87
CA GLY A 64 5.02 -2.24 8.52
C GLY A 64 3.60 -2.57 8.11
N SER A 65 2.79 -1.54 8.01
CA SER A 65 1.37 -1.65 7.66
C SER A 65 0.84 -0.32 7.15
N GLY A 66 -0.14 -0.36 6.27
CA GLY A 66 -0.92 0.81 5.86
C GLY A 66 -1.90 1.30 6.93
N GLY A 67 -2.15 0.50 7.98
CA GLY A 67 -3.00 0.84 9.11
C GLY A 67 -2.26 1.47 10.30
N ALA A 68 -0.96 1.72 10.20
CA ALA A 68 -0.19 2.30 11.29
C ALA A 68 -0.71 3.69 11.71
N ASN A 69 -0.68 3.97 13.02
CA ASN A 69 -1.32 5.15 13.63
C ASN A 69 -0.96 6.49 12.98
N GLY A 70 0.28 6.66 12.56
CA GLY A 70 0.76 7.90 11.92
C GLY A 70 0.48 7.98 10.42
N LEU A 71 -0.18 6.97 9.84
CA LEU A 71 -0.50 6.90 8.41
C LEU A 71 -1.96 7.24 8.10
N ASP A 72 -2.70 7.77 9.09
CA ASP A 72 -4.03 8.30 8.85
C ASP A 72 -3.96 9.48 7.86
N GLY A 73 -4.45 9.24 6.65
CA GLY A 73 -4.43 10.19 5.54
C GLY A 73 -5.46 11.33 5.64
N SER A 74 -6.34 11.32 6.65
CA SER A 74 -7.47 12.24 6.75
C SER A 74 -7.07 13.73 6.74
N ASN A 75 -5.98 14.07 7.44
CA ASN A 75 -5.51 15.45 7.48
C ASN A 75 -4.93 15.90 6.14
N LEU A 76 -4.17 15.03 5.48
CA LEU A 76 -3.61 15.32 4.16
C LEU A 76 -4.73 15.43 3.13
N ALA A 77 -5.68 14.51 3.15
CA ALA A 77 -6.83 14.52 2.24
C ALA A 77 -7.62 15.84 2.36
N ARG A 78 -7.99 16.23 3.58
CA ARG A 78 -8.78 17.46 3.80
C ARG A 78 -8.02 18.74 3.48
N ARG A 79 -6.73 18.83 3.85
CA ARG A 79 -5.94 20.07 3.67
C ARG A 79 -5.44 20.24 2.24
N GLY A 80 -5.14 19.13 1.56
CA GLY A 80 -4.61 19.13 0.20
C GLY A 80 -5.67 18.97 -0.89
N ASP A 81 -6.93 18.73 -0.50
CA ASP A 81 -8.02 18.33 -1.42
C ASP A 81 -7.57 17.19 -2.35
N VAL A 82 -7.01 16.14 -1.75
CA VAL A 82 -6.48 14.95 -2.43
C VAL A 82 -7.10 13.68 -1.87
N ILE A 83 -7.06 12.61 -2.65
CA ILE A 83 -7.33 11.26 -2.12
C ILE A 83 -6.01 10.68 -1.59
N VAL A 84 -6.03 10.13 -0.39
CA VAL A 84 -4.90 9.37 0.14
C VAL A 84 -5.28 7.91 0.24
N VAL A 85 -4.43 7.03 -0.29
CA VAL A 85 -4.58 5.58 -0.19
C VAL A 85 -3.39 5.03 0.56
N THR A 86 -3.63 4.20 1.58
CA THR A 86 -2.62 3.37 2.24
C THR A 86 -2.97 1.91 2.02
N LEU A 87 -1.99 1.03 1.97
CA LEU A 87 -2.23 -0.37 1.62
C LEU A 87 -1.32 -1.32 2.41
N ASN A 88 -1.76 -2.56 2.50
CA ASN A 88 -0.96 -3.69 2.98
C ASN A 88 -0.53 -4.58 1.81
N HIS A 89 0.58 -5.24 1.96
CA HIS A 89 1.10 -6.26 1.06
C HIS A 89 1.77 -7.37 1.87
N ARG A 90 1.93 -8.54 1.33
CA ARG A 90 2.64 -9.64 2.01
C ARG A 90 4.08 -9.27 2.29
N LEU A 91 4.57 -9.72 3.42
CA LEU A 91 5.90 -9.45 3.95
C LEU A 91 6.67 -10.77 4.16
N ASN A 92 7.96 -10.67 4.42
CA ASN A 92 8.81 -11.80 4.79
C ASN A 92 8.73 -12.94 3.76
N ALA A 93 8.74 -14.18 4.23
CA ALA A 93 8.64 -15.36 3.38
C ALA A 93 7.31 -15.43 2.59
N PHE A 94 6.23 -14.87 3.12
CA PHE A 94 4.93 -14.84 2.44
C PHE A 94 4.94 -13.98 1.18
N GLY A 95 5.76 -12.92 1.15
CA GLY A 95 5.83 -11.99 0.03
C GLY A 95 7.07 -12.13 -0.85
N TYR A 96 8.16 -12.72 -0.33
CA TYR A 96 9.48 -12.59 -0.95
C TYR A 96 10.34 -13.88 -0.92
N CYS A 97 9.72 -15.05 -0.74
CA CYS A 97 10.41 -16.32 -0.79
C CYS A 97 10.38 -16.91 -2.21
N TYR A 98 11.52 -16.98 -2.89
CA TYR A 98 11.62 -17.56 -4.22
C TYR A 98 11.57 -19.09 -4.15
N LEU A 99 10.49 -19.67 -4.63
CA LEU A 99 10.20 -21.11 -4.55
C LEU A 99 10.24 -21.82 -5.90
N ALA A 100 10.44 -21.10 -7.02
CA ALA A 100 10.41 -21.71 -8.36
C ALA A 100 11.46 -22.81 -8.55
N GLY A 101 12.65 -22.65 -7.94
CA GLY A 101 13.71 -23.65 -8.01
C GLY A 101 13.35 -24.98 -7.34
N ALA A 102 12.46 -24.98 -6.34
CA ALA A 102 12.02 -26.17 -5.60
C ALA A 102 10.62 -26.65 -6.04
N GLY A 103 9.73 -25.73 -6.40
CA GLY A 103 8.30 -25.98 -6.64
C GLY A 103 7.88 -25.90 -8.12
N GLY A 104 8.78 -25.52 -9.01
CA GLY A 104 8.52 -25.40 -10.46
C GLY A 104 7.81 -24.10 -10.86
N GLU A 105 7.39 -24.03 -12.11
CA GLU A 105 6.89 -22.83 -12.80
C GLU A 105 5.70 -22.17 -12.10
N LYS A 106 4.83 -22.94 -11.44
CA LYS A 106 3.70 -22.38 -10.67
C LYS A 106 4.11 -21.41 -9.55
N PHE A 107 5.40 -21.39 -9.17
CA PHE A 107 5.98 -20.50 -8.18
C PHE A 107 6.92 -19.45 -8.79
N ALA A 108 6.88 -19.22 -10.11
CA ALA A 108 7.77 -18.29 -10.80
C ALA A 108 7.79 -16.88 -10.13
N ASP A 109 6.64 -16.39 -9.74
CA ASP A 109 6.48 -15.05 -9.16
C ASP A 109 6.60 -14.99 -7.63
N SER A 110 6.86 -16.13 -6.97
CA SER A 110 6.84 -16.21 -5.50
C SER A 110 7.85 -15.27 -4.81
N GLY A 111 8.99 -15.00 -5.45
CA GLY A 111 9.99 -14.06 -4.93
C GLY A 111 9.57 -12.59 -4.97
N ASN A 112 8.51 -12.26 -5.71
CA ASN A 112 8.00 -10.90 -5.88
C ASN A 112 6.51 -10.77 -5.49
N ALA A 113 5.94 -11.76 -4.82
CA ALA A 113 4.52 -11.79 -4.50
C ALA A 113 4.05 -10.53 -3.74
N GLY A 114 4.86 -10.02 -2.79
CA GLY A 114 4.53 -8.78 -2.08
C GLY A 114 4.55 -7.53 -2.98
N MET A 115 5.39 -7.48 -4.01
CA MET A 115 5.37 -6.38 -5.00
C MET A 115 4.17 -6.52 -5.94
N LEU A 116 3.79 -7.73 -6.31
CA LEU A 116 2.59 -7.99 -7.11
C LEU A 116 1.30 -7.65 -6.34
N ASP A 117 1.30 -7.79 -5.00
CA ASP A 117 0.19 -7.30 -4.16
C ASP A 117 0.03 -5.78 -4.29
N ILE A 118 1.14 -5.02 -4.36
CA ILE A 118 1.12 -3.58 -4.58
C ILE A 118 0.59 -3.26 -5.98
N VAL A 119 1.03 -4.00 -7.01
CA VAL A 119 0.50 -3.85 -8.39
C VAL A 119 -1.01 -4.07 -8.39
N MET A 120 -1.50 -5.12 -7.76
CA MET A 120 -2.95 -5.41 -7.65
C MET A 120 -3.72 -4.28 -6.94
N ALA A 121 -3.15 -3.71 -5.87
CA ALA A 121 -3.75 -2.56 -5.21
C ALA A 121 -3.78 -1.32 -6.12
N MET A 122 -2.76 -1.10 -6.94
CA MET A 122 -2.73 -0.01 -7.90
C MET A 122 -3.72 -0.22 -9.06
N GLU A 123 -3.93 -1.46 -9.49
CA GLU A 123 -4.99 -1.81 -10.43
C GLU A 123 -6.37 -1.50 -9.84
N TRP A 124 -6.58 -1.86 -8.57
CA TRP A 124 -7.81 -1.51 -7.86
C TRP A 124 -8.00 0.01 -7.81
N VAL A 125 -6.96 0.80 -7.54
CA VAL A 125 -7.01 2.27 -7.57
C VAL A 125 -7.41 2.77 -8.95
N ARG A 126 -6.78 2.27 -10.02
CA ARG A 126 -7.12 2.62 -11.41
C ARG A 126 -8.61 2.41 -11.69
N ASP A 127 -9.16 1.29 -11.25
CA ASP A 127 -10.50 0.85 -11.62
C ASP A 127 -11.61 1.43 -10.73
N ASN A 128 -11.29 1.83 -9.48
CA ASN A 128 -12.31 2.16 -8.49
C ASN A 128 -12.19 3.56 -7.86
N ILE A 129 -11.04 4.24 -7.95
CA ILE A 129 -10.82 5.46 -7.17
C ILE A 129 -11.74 6.62 -7.60
N GLY A 130 -12.29 6.54 -8.78
CA GLY A 130 -13.30 7.50 -9.29
C GLY A 130 -14.54 7.56 -8.39
N GLU A 131 -14.99 6.42 -7.83
CA GLU A 131 -16.13 6.34 -6.91
C GLU A 131 -15.88 7.08 -5.58
N PHE A 132 -14.62 7.34 -5.26
CA PHE A 132 -14.19 8.11 -4.10
C PHE A 132 -13.84 9.57 -4.44
N GLY A 133 -14.15 10.03 -5.66
CA GLY A 133 -13.86 11.38 -6.13
C GLY A 133 -12.39 11.58 -6.56
N GLY A 134 -11.65 10.52 -6.85
CA GLY A 134 -10.26 10.56 -7.31
C GLY A 134 -10.11 10.57 -8.82
N ASP A 135 -9.01 11.12 -9.31
CA ASP A 135 -8.60 11.08 -10.72
C ASP A 135 -7.58 9.94 -10.93
N ASN A 136 -7.99 8.84 -11.56
CA ASN A 136 -7.12 7.73 -11.90
C ASN A 136 -6.05 8.08 -12.95
N GLY A 137 -6.18 9.21 -13.64
CA GLY A 137 -5.18 9.82 -14.54
C GLY A 137 -4.17 10.71 -13.80
N ASN A 138 -4.26 10.87 -12.47
CA ASN A 138 -3.37 11.72 -11.69
C ASN A 138 -2.96 11.05 -10.37
N VAL A 139 -2.27 9.92 -10.48
CA VAL A 139 -1.85 9.08 -9.34
C VAL A 139 -0.38 9.30 -9.05
N THR A 140 -0.06 9.61 -7.78
CA THR A 140 1.30 9.73 -7.25
C THR A 140 1.55 8.60 -6.25
N ILE A 141 2.60 7.82 -6.45
CA ILE A 141 3.09 6.87 -5.44
C ILE A 141 4.18 7.54 -4.59
N PHE A 142 4.16 7.30 -3.28
CA PHE A 142 5.18 7.87 -2.39
C PHE A 142 5.43 6.95 -1.20
N GLY A 143 6.62 7.05 -0.59
CA GLY A 143 6.97 6.17 0.52
C GLY A 143 8.22 6.63 1.26
N GLN A 144 8.45 6.06 2.44
CA GLN A 144 9.59 6.35 3.30
C GLN A 144 10.37 5.08 3.59
N SER A 145 11.71 5.12 3.64
CA SER A 145 12.57 3.97 3.94
C SER A 145 12.32 2.82 2.94
N GLY A 146 11.95 1.62 3.43
CA GLY A 146 11.54 0.52 2.57
C GLY A 146 10.39 0.85 1.63
N GLY A 147 9.53 1.81 1.99
CA GLY A 147 8.50 2.35 1.09
C GLY A 147 9.10 3.10 -0.10
N GLY A 148 10.12 3.92 0.12
CA GLY A 148 10.87 4.56 -0.97
C GLY A 148 11.52 3.53 -1.89
N SER A 149 12.10 2.45 -1.33
CA SER A 149 12.63 1.34 -2.14
C SER A 149 11.56 0.69 -3.00
N LYS A 150 10.35 0.48 -2.47
CA LYS A 150 9.21 -0.05 -3.23
C LYS A 150 8.78 0.90 -4.35
N VAL A 151 8.82 2.22 -4.12
CA VAL A 151 8.58 3.22 -5.18
C VAL A 151 9.56 3.03 -6.33
N VAL A 152 10.87 2.88 -6.03
CA VAL A 152 11.89 2.62 -7.07
C VAL A 152 11.60 1.34 -7.84
N VAL A 153 11.26 0.25 -7.13
CA VAL A 153 10.92 -1.03 -7.77
C VAL A 153 9.69 -0.87 -8.67
N MET A 154 8.62 -0.21 -8.21
CA MET A 154 7.42 0.04 -9.01
C MET A 154 7.74 0.82 -10.29
N MET A 155 8.67 1.79 -10.25
CA MET A 155 9.09 2.54 -11.44
C MET A 155 9.78 1.67 -12.50
N THR A 156 10.30 0.51 -12.13
CA THR A 156 11.03 -0.40 -13.02
C THR A 156 10.28 -1.67 -13.37
N MET A 157 9.19 -2.00 -12.64
CA MET A 157 8.37 -3.19 -12.89
C MET A 157 7.50 -3.02 -14.14
N PRO A 158 7.60 -3.91 -15.14
CA PRO A 158 6.71 -3.87 -16.31
C PRO A 158 5.22 -3.95 -15.94
N ALA A 159 4.87 -4.75 -14.92
CA ALA A 159 3.50 -4.92 -14.44
C ALA A 159 2.90 -3.64 -13.83
N ALA A 160 3.74 -2.69 -13.39
CA ALA A 160 3.29 -1.41 -12.82
C ALA A 160 3.12 -0.30 -13.87
N LYS A 161 3.46 -0.58 -15.14
CA LYS A 161 3.42 0.42 -16.20
C LYS A 161 2.01 0.98 -16.40
N GLY A 162 1.90 2.32 -16.31
CA GLY A 162 0.64 3.04 -16.51
C GLY A 162 -0.29 3.06 -15.30
N LEU A 163 0.11 2.49 -14.15
CA LEU A 163 -0.68 2.51 -12.93
C LEU A 163 -0.46 3.77 -12.07
N PHE A 164 0.59 4.53 -12.34
CA PHE A 164 0.86 5.81 -11.68
C PHE A 164 1.54 6.79 -12.64
N HIS A 165 1.57 8.06 -12.27
CA HIS A 165 2.00 9.19 -13.12
C HIS A 165 3.17 9.96 -12.50
N LYS A 166 3.31 9.91 -11.18
CA LYS A 166 4.33 10.62 -10.40
C LYS A 166 4.83 9.75 -9.25
N ALA A 167 6.06 9.99 -8.81
CA ALA A 167 6.70 9.27 -7.72
C ALA A 167 7.48 10.24 -6.81
N ILE A 168 7.42 10.00 -5.49
CA ILE A 168 8.19 10.72 -4.45
C ILE A 168 8.88 9.67 -3.58
N MET A 169 10.19 9.82 -3.39
CA MET A 169 11.03 8.90 -2.62
C MET A 169 11.66 9.62 -1.42
#